data_b4cccec246a0021e70437322608b6995
#
_entry.id   b4cccec246a0021e70437322608b6995
#
_cell.length_a   1.000
_cell.length_b   1.000
_cell.length_c   1.000
_cell.angle_alpha   90.00
_cell.angle_beta   90.00
_cell.angle_gamma   90.00
#
_symmetry.space_group_name_H-M   'P 1'
#
loop_
_entity.id
_entity.type
_entity.pdbx_description
1 polymer ?
#
loop_
_entity_poly.entity_id
_entity_poly.type
_entity_poly.pdbx_seq_one_letter_code
_entity_poly.pdbx_strand_id
1 'polypeptide(L)'
;VLKRQYRMNEKICSIINKYFYNGTLITDVSVKTKEYPKFINNNLILVDTSSANPFCVMPAGGSRYNIVHAGAIRNLCVYLNDQKLVKDVTSVGVCTPYKAQQLFISDLLKEFTLDDIVSGTVHRFQGDQKDIVIFDIPESEGVFPSKLINSTASIEQGAKLMNVAFSRSKDILIVFANVTYLQERLPATAILRNLIVDLQKRGKVIDVKEIIKLGPFQITSKPNLTPSTKINLKDDEAGIFDENNFESVFENDLKKAKKSIVIFSAFCTEKRTAFWGDILRQKKEEGLKIRVVTRGPANQGPLKDTATLGIKSLIKLKINVDLRKEIHQKMVFIDDNILWYGSLNILSYGGKSTQAETIMKIVSKAMATRAAKNLIYKSQSLDAEKDKKINALSILAERENRDCEVCGKLTEVYFKRKGGRAPFLKCVSCGKMQNMKKGSGRNLGYEKT
;
A
#
# COMPACT_ATOMS: atom_id res chain seq x y z
N VAL A 1 -1.88 42.74 5.84
CA VAL A 1 -1.76 41.47 5.06
C VAL A 1 -1.15 41.83 3.72
N LEU A 2 -0.03 41.16 3.36
CA LEU A 2 0.59 41.32 2.05
C LEU A 2 -0.36 40.79 0.96
N LYS A 3 -0.76 41.70 0.05
CA LYS A 3 -1.70 41.38 -1.05
C LYS A 3 -0.98 40.99 -2.37
N ARG A 4 0.33 41.23 -2.47
CA ARG A 4 1.14 40.99 -3.68
C ARG A 4 2.18 39.92 -3.41
N GLN A 5 2.29 38.95 -4.31
CA GLN A 5 3.26 37.86 -4.26
C GLN A 5 4.20 37.91 -5.50
N TYR A 6 5.45 37.46 -5.31
CA TYR A 6 6.53 37.51 -6.31
C TYR A 6 7.10 36.13 -6.63
N ARG A 7 6.39 35.06 -6.25
CA ARG A 7 6.91 33.70 -6.31
C ARG A 7 6.22 32.86 -7.36
N MET A 8 4.91 32.70 -7.21
CA MET A 8 4.11 31.73 -7.96
C MET A 8 3.69 32.29 -9.30
N ASN A 9 3.69 31.43 -10.32
CA ASN A 9 2.99 31.71 -11.57
C ASN A 9 1.53 32.12 -11.30
N GLU A 10 0.98 32.96 -12.16
CA GLU A 10 -0.38 33.51 -11.99
C GLU A 10 -1.45 32.42 -11.90
N LYS A 11 -1.37 31.35 -12.71
CA LYS A 11 -2.34 30.25 -12.68
C LYS A 11 -2.32 29.51 -11.35
N ILE A 12 -1.12 29.26 -10.77
CA ILE A 12 -0.98 28.64 -9.45
C ILE A 12 -1.53 29.60 -8.38
N CYS A 13 -1.13 30.86 -8.42
CA CYS A 13 -1.62 31.88 -7.51
C CYS A 13 -3.15 31.98 -7.52
N SER A 14 -3.78 31.95 -8.68
CA SER A 14 -5.24 32.07 -8.81
C SER A 14 -6.03 30.95 -8.16
N ILE A 15 -5.52 29.70 -8.16
CA ILE A 15 -6.12 28.58 -7.43
C ILE A 15 -5.97 28.78 -5.92
N ILE A 16 -4.76 29.07 -5.47
CA ILE A 16 -4.48 29.28 -4.03
C ILE A 16 -5.30 30.47 -3.51
N ASN A 17 -5.37 31.53 -4.29
CA ASN A 17 -6.11 32.74 -3.94
C ASN A 17 -7.60 32.48 -3.70
N LYS A 18 -8.22 31.68 -4.55
CA LYS A 18 -9.63 31.31 -4.44
C LYS A 18 -9.95 30.61 -3.10
N TYR A 19 -9.11 29.65 -2.69
CA TYR A 19 -9.42 28.78 -1.55
C TYR A 19 -8.86 29.27 -0.21
N PHE A 20 -7.77 30.07 -0.22
CA PHE A 20 -7.04 30.39 0.99
C PHE A 20 -6.87 31.87 1.26
N TYR A 21 -7.11 32.76 0.27
CA TYR A 21 -6.87 34.21 0.40
C TYR A 21 -8.07 35.07 -0.03
N ASN A 22 -9.24 34.48 -0.19
CA ASN A 22 -10.49 35.17 -0.54
C ASN A 22 -10.38 36.12 -1.75
N GLY A 23 -9.62 35.76 -2.76
CA GLY A 23 -9.45 36.57 -3.98
C GLY A 23 -8.54 37.79 -3.83
N THR A 24 -7.87 37.97 -2.69
CA THR A 24 -7.13 39.23 -2.41
C THR A 24 -5.66 39.21 -2.82
N LEU A 25 -5.10 38.03 -3.17
CA LEU A 25 -3.70 37.89 -3.54
C LEU A 25 -3.47 38.17 -5.02
N ILE A 26 -2.49 39.00 -5.35
CA ILE A 26 -2.16 39.42 -6.70
C ILE A 26 -0.74 38.97 -7.04
N THR A 27 -0.53 38.38 -8.22
CA THR A 27 0.80 38.07 -8.74
C THR A 27 1.44 39.32 -9.33
N ASP A 28 2.69 39.58 -8.96
CA ASP A 28 3.45 40.68 -9.51
C ASP A 28 3.82 40.44 -10.98
N VAL A 29 3.85 41.49 -11.78
CA VAL A 29 4.19 41.44 -13.21
C VAL A 29 5.63 41.00 -13.49
N SER A 30 6.51 41.06 -12.49
CA SER A 30 7.90 40.56 -12.60
C SER A 30 8.00 39.04 -12.61
N VAL A 31 6.94 38.31 -12.23
CA VAL A 31 6.90 36.84 -12.27
C VAL A 31 6.78 36.36 -13.72
N LYS A 32 7.91 35.89 -14.25
CA LYS A 32 8.00 35.39 -15.63
C LYS A 32 7.55 33.93 -15.74
N THR A 33 6.88 33.57 -16.84
CA THR A 33 6.59 32.19 -17.20
C THR A 33 7.79 31.61 -17.95
N LYS A 34 8.25 30.42 -17.53
CA LYS A 34 9.27 29.66 -18.24
C LYS A 34 8.61 28.67 -19.21
N GLU A 35 9.32 28.31 -20.27
CA GLU A 35 8.92 27.25 -21.18
C GLU A 35 9.38 25.89 -20.65
N TYR A 36 8.53 24.89 -20.85
CA TYR A 36 8.74 23.52 -20.41
C TYR A 36 8.44 22.54 -21.56
N PRO A 37 8.99 21.30 -21.52
CA PRO A 37 8.67 20.27 -22.49
C PRO A 37 7.16 20.05 -22.65
N LYS A 38 6.69 19.77 -23.86
CA LYS A 38 5.27 19.65 -24.20
C LYS A 38 4.47 18.77 -23.25
N PHE A 39 5.09 17.71 -22.71
CA PHE A 39 4.43 16.81 -21.80
C PHE A 39 4.01 17.49 -20.47
N ILE A 40 4.80 18.42 -19.96
CA ILE A 40 4.54 19.16 -18.72
C ILE A 40 4.36 20.67 -18.95
N ASN A 41 4.10 21.10 -20.18
CA ASN A 41 3.93 22.52 -20.52
C ASN A 41 2.55 23.04 -20.07
N ASN A 42 2.30 22.99 -18.77
CA ASN A 42 1.18 23.64 -18.09
C ASN A 42 1.56 23.92 -16.63
N ASN A 43 1.20 25.09 -16.13
CA ASN A 43 1.52 25.48 -14.76
C ASN A 43 0.71 24.70 -13.71
N LEU A 44 -0.42 24.12 -14.10
CA LEU A 44 -1.30 23.30 -13.25
C LEU A 44 -1.48 21.93 -13.92
N ILE A 45 -1.02 20.89 -13.29
CA ILE A 45 -1.15 19.52 -13.80
C ILE A 45 -1.80 18.65 -12.73
N LEU A 46 -2.84 17.92 -13.09
CA LEU A 46 -3.47 16.90 -12.29
C LEU A 46 -3.14 15.53 -12.89
N VAL A 47 -2.42 14.71 -12.15
CA VAL A 47 -2.22 13.31 -12.51
C VAL A 47 -3.33 12.49 -11.83
N ASP A 48 -4.30 12.06 -12.62
CA ASP A 48 -5.37 11.19 -12.15
C ASP A 48 -4.89 9.74 -12.10
N THR A 49 -4.90 9.18 -10.89
CA THR A 49 -4.45 7.81 -10.65
C THR A 49 -5.59 6.79 -10.64
N SER A 50 -6.84 7.21 -10.82
CA SER A 50 -8.04 6.36 -10.73
C SER A 50 -7.98 5.14 -11.66
N SER A 51 -7.47 5.31 -12.88
CA SER A 51 -7.38 4.25 -13.89
C SER A 51 -6.45 3.08 -13.51
N ALA A 52 -5.56 3.28 -12.55
CA ALA A 52 -4.66 2.26 -12.04
C ALA A 52 -5.19 1.56 -10.78
N ASN A 53 -6.42 1.88 -10.33
CA ASN A 53 -7.03 1.35 -9.13
C ASN A 53 -6.05 1.31 -7.93
N PRO A 54 -5.45 2.46 -7.56
CA PRO A 54 -4.42 2.47 -6.54
C PRO A 54 -5.03 2.14 -5.17
N PHE A 55 -4.25 1.45 -4.36
CA PHE A 55 -4.64 1.09 -3.00
C PHE A 55 -3.73 1.78 -1.99
N CYS A 56 -4.31 2.41 -0.98
CA CYS A 56 -3.56 3.07 0.09
C CYS A 56 -3.44 2.15 1.31
N VAL A 57 -2.24 2.06 1.86
CA VAL A 57 -1.95 1.29 3.08
C VAL A 57 -1.74 2.23 4.24
N MET A 58 -2.37 1.91 5.37
CA MET A 58 -2.15 2.58 6.64
C MET A 58 -1.59 1.57 7.65
N PRO A 59 -0.26 1.51 7.83
CA PRO A 59 0.33 0.70 8.89
C PRO A 59 -0.09 1.16 10.28
N ALA A 60 0.11 0.32 11.27
CA ALA A 60 -0.03 0.72 12.67
C ALA A 60 0.80 1.99 12.95
N GLY A 61 0.15 3.03 13.52
CA GLY A 61 0.77 4.36 13.70
C GLY A 61 0.28 5.43 12.71
N GLY A 62 -0.69 5.11 11.83
CA GLY A 62 -1.51 6.08 11.09
C GLY A 62 -0.87 6.75 9.88
N SER A 63 0.42 6.57 9.63
CA SER A 63 1.07 7.14 8.44
C SER A 63 0.75 6.28 7.21
N ARG A 64 0.35 6.90 6.11
CA ARG A 64 -0.16 6.26 4.90
C ARG A 64 0.89 6.20 3.81
N TYR A 65 0.75 5.21 2.91
CA TYR A 65 1.52 5.17 1.67
C TYR A 65 0.76 4.48 0.55
N ASN A 66 1.10 4.83 -0.68
CA ASN A 66 0.52 4.32 -1.92
C ASN A 66 1.64 4.00 -2.89
N ILE A 67 1.75 2.73 -3.24
CA ILE A 67 2.86 2.21 -4.05
C ILE A 67 2.75 2.69 -5.50
N VAL A 68 1.53 2.74 -6.05
CA VAL A 68 1.29 3.22 -7.42
C VAL A 68 1.74 4.68 -7.57
N HIS A 69 1.32 5.53 -6.62
CA HIS A 69 1.73 6.92 -6.61
C HIS A 69 3.26 7.05 -6.51
N ALA A 70 3.88 6.33 -5.57
CA ALA A 70 5.33 6.40 -5.39
C ALA A 70 6.11 5.95 -6.64
N GLY A 71 5.68 4.86 -7.29
CA GLY A 71 6.29 4.37 -8.52
C GLY A 71 6.12 5.33 -9.70
N ALA A 72 4.92 5.90 -9.87
CA ALA A 72 4.63 6.86 -10.93
C ALA A 72 5.40 8.18 -10.69
N ILE A 73 5.45 8.68 -9.46
CA ILE A 73 6.24 9.88 -9.11
C ILE A 73 7.72 9.67 -9.42
N ARG A 74 8.28 8.50 -9.09
CA ARG A 74 9.66 8.19 -9.46
C ARG A 74 9.86 8.25 -10.98
N ASN A 75 8.96 7.63 -11.77
CA ASN A 75 9.06 7.67 -13.24
C ASN A 75 9.00 9.11 -13.78
N LEU A 76 8.11 9.94 -13.23
CA LEU A 76 8.07 11.35 -13.57
C LEU A 76 9.37 12.07 -13.21
N CYS A 77 9.94 11.78 -12.04
CA CYS A 77 11.21 12.36 -11.61
C CYS A 77 12.38 11.94 -12.53
N VAL A 78 12.43 10.67 -12.96
CA VAL A 78 13.40 10.21 -13.97
C VAL A 78 13.22 10.99 -15.25
N TYR A 79 11.98 11.10 -15.77
CA TYR A 79 11.69 11.89 -16.96
C TYR A 79 12.15 13.36 -16.83
N LEU A 80 11.86 14.01 -15.70
CA LEU A 80 12.27 15.40 -15.46
C LEU A 80 13.81 15.54 -15.47
N ASN A 81 14.51 14.56 -14.91
CA ASN A 81 15.97 14.54 -14.94
C ASN A 81 16.51 14.35 -16.36
N ASP A 82 15.95 13.43 -17.14
CA ASP A 82 16.33 13.18 -18.53
C ASP A 82 16.08 14.41 -19.43
N GLN A 83 15.06 15.19 -19.11
CA GLN A 83 14.79 16.48 -19.76
C GLN A 83 15.71 17.63 -19.24
N LYS A 84 16.68 17.34 -18.38
CA LYS A 84 17.63 18.32 -17.77
C LYS A 84 16.92 19.43 -16.96
N LEU A 85 15.77 19.11 -16.37
CA LEU A 85 15.01 20.04 -15.53
C LEU A 85 15.42 19.95 -14.06
N VAL A 86 16.14 18.91 -13.66
CA VAL A 86 16.75 18.77 -12.32
C VAL A 86 18.17 19.31 -12.43
N LYS A 87 18.38 20.53 -11.98
CA LYS A 87 19.69 21.21 -12.01
C LYS A 87 20.36 21.21 -10.62
N ASP A 88 19.54 21.35 -9.61
CA ASP A 88 19.93 21.40 -8.20
C ASP A 88 18.70 21.12 -7.31
N VAL A 89 18.91 21.16 -6.01
CA VAL A 89 17.88 20.92 -5.00
C VAL A 89 16.70 21.92 -5.02
N THR A 90 16.82 23.03 -5.77
CA THR A 90 15.73 24.02 -5.90
C THR A 90 14.80 23.74 -7.07
N SER A 91 15.20 22.89 -8.00
CA SER A 91 14.48 22.65 -9.25
C SER A 91 13.20 21.86 -9.04
N VAL A 92 13.27 20.70 -8.39
CA VAL A 92 12.13 19.78 -8.23
C VAL A 92 11.98 19.36 -6.77
N GLY A 93 10.73 19.39 -6.29
CA GLY A 93 10.40 18.88 -4.96
C GLY A 93 9.17 18.01 -4.96
N VAL A 94 9.20 16.92 -4.18
CA VAL A 94 8.06 16.03 -3.96
C VAL A 94 7.55 16.19 -2.55
N CYS A 95 6.29 16.58 -2.42
CA CYS A 95 5.66 16.89 -1.13
C CYS A 95 4.44 16.00 -0.92
N THR A 96 4.30 15.43 0.28
CA THR A 96 3.15 14.60 0.67
C THR A 96 2.79 14.84 2.14
N PRO A 97 1.52 14.66 2.56
CA PRO A 97 1.13 14.80 3.96
C PRO A 97 1.73 13.73 4.89
N TYR A 98 2.19 12.60 4.35
CA TYR A 98 2.50 11.40 5.14
C TYR A 98 3.97 11.01 5.14
N LYS A 99 4.51 10.81 6.34
CA LYS A 99 5.92 10.42 6.52
C LYS A 99 6.26 9.07 5.88
N ALA A 100 5.33 8.09 5.93
CA ALA A 100 5.57 6.78 5.30
C ALA A 100 5.70 6.92 3.78
N GLN A 101 4.83 7.69 3.14
CA GLN A 101 4.87 7.97 1.71
C GLN A 101 6.14 8.73 1.33
N GLN A 102 6.49 9.76 2.09
CA GLN A 102 7.71 10.53 1.89
C GLN A 102 8.97 9.65 1.90
N LEU A 103 9.08 8.77 2.89
CA LEU A 103 10.21 7.85 3.01
C LEU A 103 10.24 6.84 1.84
N PHE A 104 9.06 6.38 1.42
CA PHE A 104 8.92 5.46 0.30
C PHE A 104 9.44 6.11 -1.00
N ILE A 105 8.96 7.31 -1.31
CA ILE A 105 9.42 8.09 -2.48
C ILE A 105 10.92 8.38 -2.39
N SER A 106 11.42 8.82 -1.22
CA SER A 106 12.84 9.11 -1.04
C SER A 106 13.74 7.91 -1.33
N ASP A 107 13.33 6.70 -0.91
CA ASP A 107 14.12 5.50 -1.17
C ASP A 107 14.13 5.15 -2.67
N LEU A 108 13.00 5.34 -3.36
CA LEU A 108 12.92 5.12 -4.80
C LEU A 108 13.76 6.11 -5.60
N LEU A 109 13.80 7.37 -5.20
CA LEU A 109 14.63 8.39 -5.85
C LEU A 109 16.12 8.05 -5.71
N LYS A 110 16.55 7.57 -4.53
CA LYS A 110 17.92 7.14 -4.29
C LYS A 110 18.35 5.93 -5.13
N GLU A 111 17.44 4.99 -5.43
CA GLU A 111 17.75 3.88 -6.35
C GLU A 111 18.17 4.35 -7.75
N PHE A 112 17.75 5.55 -8.14
CA PHE A 112 18.03 6.16 -9.44
C PHE A 112 18.99 7.35 -9.36
N THR A 113 19.72 7.49 -8.25
CA THR A 113 20.67 8.60 -8.05
C THR A 113 20.07 10.00 -8.28
N LEU A 114 18.79 10.17 -7.91
CA LEU A 114 18.06 11.42 -8.03
C LEU A 114 18.10 12.20 -6.69
N ASP A 115 19.28 12.36 -6.11
CA ASP A 115 19.47 12.96 -4.78
C ASP A 115 19.17 14.46 -4.74
N ASP A 116 19.22 15.15 -5.87
CA ASP A 116 18.86 16.57 -6.00
C ASP A 116 17.35 16.80 -5.95
N ILE A 117 16.52 15.74 -6.08
CA ILE A 117 15.08 15.87 -5.92
C ILE A 117 14.70 15.68 -4.45
N VAL A 118 14.32 16.79 -3.82
CA VAL A 118 13.95 16.79 -2.40
C VAL A 118 12.59 16.17 -2.19
N SER A 119 12.53 15.04 -1.48
CA SER A 119 11.27 14.46 -0.99
C SER A 119 11.04 14.83 0.48
N GLY A 120 9.86 15.36 0.82
CA GLY A 120 9.54 15.82 2.18
C GLY A 120 8.05 15.75 2.53
N THR A 121 7.76 15.80 3.83
CA THR A 121 6.42 16.15 4.29
C THR A 121 6.21 17.66 4.15
N VAL A 122 4.94 18.10 4.12
CA VAL A 122 4.60 19.53 3.96
C VAL A 122 5.37 20.43 4.95
N HIS A 123 5.53 20.01 6.20
CA HIS A 123 6.27 20.77 7.21
C HIS A 123 7.74 20.98 6.85
N ARG A 124 8.37 20.01 6.17
CA ARG A 124 9.77 20.14 5.74
C ARG A 124 9.93 21.18 4.61
N PHE A 125 8.88 21.38 3.82
CA PHE A 125 8.87 22.38 2.74
C PHE A 125 8.55 23.79 3.22
N GLN A 126 8.24 23.98 4.49
CA GLN A 126 7.97 25.31 5.05
C GLN A 126 9.24 26.18 4.98
N GLY A 127 9.15 27.34 4.32
CA GLY A 127 10.29 28.22 4.07
C GLY A 127 11.02 27.95 2.74
N ASP A 128 10.88 26.78 2.15
CA ASP A 128 11.52 26.38 0.90
C ASP A 128 10.64 26.73 -0.33
N GLN A 129 11.21 26.70 -1.53
CA GLN A 129 10.51 26.90 -2.80
C GLN A 129 11.17 26.09 -3.92
N LYS A 130 10.39 25.60 -4.88
CA LYS A 130 10.87 24.81 -6.01
C LYS A 130 10.29 25.35 -7.30
N ASP A 131 10.99 25.18 -8.42
CA ASP A 131 10.45 25.51 -9.72
C ASP A 131 9.26 24.59 -10.03
N ILE A 132 9.40 23.30 -9.80
CA ILE A 132 8.35 22.28 -9.95
C ILE A 132 8.06 21.63 -8.58
N VAL A 133 6.81 21.66 -8.16
CA VAL A 133 6.35 20.90 -6.98
C VAL A 133 5.41 19.79 -7.41
N ILE A 134 5.73 18.57 -7.01
CA ILE A 134 4.85 17.41 -7.10
C ILE A 134 4.20 17.23 -5.73
N PHE A 135 2.89 17.43 -5.64
CA PHE A 135 2.11 17.20 -4.43
C PHE A 135 1.35 15.89 -4.55
N ASP A 136 1.64 14.98 -3.63
CA ASP A 136 1.08 13.63 -3.64
C ASP A 136 0.03 13.45 -2.56
N ILE A 137 -1.18 13.06 -2.97
CA ILE A 137 -2.31 12.71 -2.12
C ILE A 137 -2.52 11.20 -2.20
N PRO A 138 -1.87 10.39 -1.33
CA PRO A 138 -1.85 8.94 -1.47
C PRO A 138 -3.15 8.24 -1.10
N GLU A 139 -4.15 8.95 -0.54
CA GLU A 139 -5.43 8.36 -0.19
C GLU A 139 -6.15 7.77 -1.40
N SER A 140 -6.54 6.53 -1.24
CA SER A 140 -7.21 5.71 -2.26
C SER A 140 -7.97 4.60 -1.56
N GLU A 141 -8.49 3.62 -2.26
CA GLU A 141 -9.12 2.45 -1.65
C GLU A 141 -8.22 1.83 -0.55
N GLY A 142 -8.84 1.25 0.47
CA GLY A 142 -8.17 0.65 1.63
C GLY A 142 -8.07 1.56 2.87
N VAL A 143 -8.38 2.86 2.75
CA VAL A 143 -8.44 3.80 3.87
C VAL A 143 -9.65 4.73 3.74
N PHE A 144 -10.06 5.35 4.84
CA PHE A 144 -10.98 6.50 4.79
C PHE A 144 -10.19 7.81 4.67
N PRO A 145 -10.77 8.87 4.07
CA PRO A 145 -10.12 10.18 4.03
C PRO A 145 -9.70 10.67 5.42
N SER A 146 -8.49 11.17 5.54
CA SER A 146 -8.00 11.71 6.81
C SER A 146 -8.46 13.14 7.05
N LYS A 147 -8.33 13.60 8.28
CA LYS A 147 -8.56 15.02 8.63
C LYS A 147 -7.62 15.97 7.87
N LEU A 148 -6.48 15.49 7.37
CA LEU A 148 -5.53 16.31 6.61
C LEU A 148 -6.05 16.70 5.22
N ILE A 149 -6.94 15.90 4.63
CA ILE A 149 -7.48 16.15 3.29
C ILE A 149 -8.98 16.46 3.28
N ASN A 150 -9.66 16.30 4.43
CA ASN A 150 -11.11 16.49 4.55
C ASN A 150 -11.48 17.86 5.16
N SER A 151 -10.64 18.87 4.97
CA SER A 151 -10.91 20.22 5.47
C SER A 151 -12.00 20.91 4.66
N THR A 152 -12.94 21.57 5.36
CA THR A 152 -14.04 22.34 4.77
C THR A 152 -13.84 23.85 4.92
N ALA A 153 -12.99 24.28 5.83
CA ALA A 153 -12.65 25.67 6.07
C ALA A 153 -11.14 25.92 5.95
N SER A 154 -10.76 27.09 5.43
CA SER A 154 -9.35 27.48 5.20
C SER A 154 -8.52 27.61 6.49
N ILE A 155 -9.16 27.78 7.64
CA ILE A 155 -8.51 27.85 8.95
C ILE A 155 -8.11 26.49 9.52
N GLU A 156 -8.63 25.39 8.98
CA GLU A 156 -8.33 24.04 9.42
C GLU A 156 -6.90 23.63 9.08
N GLN A 157 -6.34 22.73 9.86
CA GLN A 157 -4.94 22.29 9.71
C GLN A 157 -4.66 21.69 8.32
N GLY A 158 -5.55 20.86 7.80
CA GLY A 158 -5.38 20.24 6.47
C GLY A 158 -5.37 21.29 5.36
N ALA A 159 -6.28 22.27 5.41
CA ALA A 159 -6.32 23.39 4.47
C ALA A 159 -5.03 24.22 4.52
N LYS A 160 -4.54 24.54 5.72
CA LYS A 160 -3.26 25.25 5.89
C LYS A 160 -2.09 24.46 5.30
N LEU A 161 -2.05 23.13 5.47
CA LEU A 161 -1.02 22.29 4.89
C LEU A 161 -1.08 22.31 3.36
N MET A 162 -2.27 22.20 2.76
CA MET A 162 -2.44 22.32 1.31
C MET A 162 -1.98 23.67 0.77
N ASN A 163 -2.36 24.76 1.45
CA ASN A 163 -1.90 26.10 1.09
C ASN A 163 -0.36 26.20 1.11
N VAL A 164 0.28 25.71 2.18
CA VAL A 164 1.74 25.69 2.29
C VAL A 164 2.34 24.87 1.12
N ALA A 165 1.87 23.67 0.87
CA ALA A 165 2.43 22.80 -0.16
C ALA A 165 2.36 23.44 -1.56
N PHE A 166 1.18 23.94 -1.94
CA PHE A 166 0.95 24.50 -3.26
C PHE A 166 1.71 25.82 -3.48
N SER A 167 1.77 26.65 -2.44
CA SER A 167 2.50 27.92 -2.51
C SER A 167 4.02 27.79 -2.57
N ARG A 168 4.58 26.56 -2.50
CA ARG A 168 6.02 26.31 -2.69
C ARG A 168 6.41 26.25 -4.16
N SER A 169 5.45 26.04 -5.06
CA SER A 169 5.69 25.97 -6.49
C SER A 169 5.85 27.36 -7.10
N LYS A 170 6.90 27.54 -7.90
CA LYS A 170 7.09 28.76 -8.70
C LYS A 170 6.38 28.65 -10.06
N ASP A 171 6.74 27.63 -10.82
CA ASP A 171 6.39 27.53 -12.24
C ASP A 171 5.33 26.45 -12.51
N ILE A 172 5.46 25.25 -11.93
CA ILE A 172 4.57 24.13 -12.18
C ILE A 172 4.17 23.46 -10.88
N LEU A 173 2.86 23.32 -10.68
CA LEU A 173 2.27 22.49 -9.62
C LEU A 173 1.68 21.23 -10.26
N ILE A 174 2.20 20.06 -9.85
CA ILE A 174 1.70 18.75 -10.28
C ILE A 174 1.05 18.08 -9.08
N VAL A 175 -0.23 17.74 -9.17
CA VAL A 175 -0.99 17.07 -8.10
C VAL A 175 -1.30 15.64 -8.51
N PHE A 176 -0.85 14.67 -7.71
CA PHE A 176 -1.22 13.26 -7.84
C PHE A 176 -2.41 12.96 -6.94
N ALA A 177 -3.47 12.41 -7.52
CA ALA A 177 -4.69 12.10 -6.78
C ALA A 177 -5.48 10.95 -7.43
N ASN A 178 -6.09 10.09 -6.62
CA ASN A 178 -7.16 9.22 -7.07
C ASN A 178 -8.46 10.05 -7.10
N VAL A 179 -8.76 10.61 -8.25
CA VAL A 179 -9.86 11.57 -8.43
C VAL A 179 -11.21 10.92 -8.12
N THR A 180 -11.47 9.73 -8.64
CA THR A 180 -12.72 8.99 -8.40
C THR A 180 -12.93 8.75 -6.90
N TYR A 181 -11.95 8.19 -6.21
CA TYR A 181 -12.00 7.94 -4.77
C TYR A 181 -12.28 9.22 -3.97
N LEU A 182 -11.56 10.30 -4.28
CA LEU A 182 -11.71 11.56 -3.54
C LEU A 182 -13.06 12.24 -3.81
N GLN A 183 -13.59 12.15 -5.02
CA GLN A 183 -14.92 12.66 -5.35
C GLN A 183 -16.04 11.87 -4.68
N GLU A 184 -15.89 10.56 -4.52
CA GLU A 184 -16.87 9.71 -3.84
C GLU A 184 -16.82 9.85 -2.32
N ARG A 185 -15.63 10.01 -1.73
CA ARG A 185 -15.42 9.91 -0.29
C ARG A 185 -15.34 11.24 0.45
N LEU A 186 -14.99 12.33 -0.24
CA LEU A 186 -14.94 13.65 0.38
C LEU A 186 -16.31 14.34 0.27
N PRO A 187 -16.75 15.07 1.31
CA PRO A 187 -17.97 15.87 1.24
C PRO A 187 -17.88 16.96 0.18
N ALA A 188 -19.00 17.36 -0.40
CA ALA A 188 -19.05 18.39 -1.44
C ALA A 188 -18.43 19.74 -1.00
N THR A 189 -18.43 20.02 0.30
CA THR A 189 -17.85 21.22 0.89
C THR A 189 -16.34 21.14 1.11
N ALA A 190 -15.71 19.95 0.92
CA ALA A 190 -14.28 19.81 1.15
C ALA A 190 -13.47 20.63 0.15
N ILE A 191 -12.52 21.41 0.68
CA ILE A 191 -11.64 22.27 -0.13
C ILE A 191 -10.89 21.46 -1.19
N LEU A 192 -10.31 20.31 -0.80
CA LEU A 192 -9.57 19.46 -1.74
C LEU A 192 -10.45 18.94 -2.88
N ARG A 193 -11.68 18.50 -2.60
CA ARG A 193 -12.61 18.06 -3.63
C ARG A 193 -12.87 19.15 -4.66
N ASN A 194 -13.17 20.35 -4.21
CA ASN A 194 -13.43 21.49 -5.08
C ASN A 194 -12.17 21.94 -5.85
N LEU A 195 -11.01 21.87 -5.21
CA LEU A 195 -9.73 22.19 -5.81
C LEU A 195 -9.38 21.20 -6.94
N ILE A 196 -9.64 19.90 -6.76
CA ILE A 196 -9.48 18.88 -7.81
C ILE A 196 -10.39 19.19 -9.01
N VAL A 197 -11.64 19.57 -8.77
CA VAL A 197 -12.57 19.99 -9.85
C VAL A 197 -12.02 21.21 -10.60
N ASP A 198 -11.47 22.19 -9.91
CA ASP A 198 -10.85 23.35 -10.55
C ASP A 198 -9.57 22.97 -11.34
N LEU A 199 -8.76 22.05 -10.82
CA LEU A 199 -7.60 21.53 -11.55
C LEU A 199 -8.01 20.78 -12.82
N GLN A 200 -9.10 19.99 -12.77
CA GLN A 200 -9.64 19.32 -13.96
C GLN A 200 -10.10 20.32 -15.03
N LYS A 201 -10.70 21.44 -14.62
CA LYS A 201 -11.23 22.47 -15.56
C LYS A 201 -10.16 23.38 -16.11
N ARG A 202 -9.13 23.72 -15.34
CA ARG A 202 -8.18 24.81 -15.63
C ARG A 202 -6.76 24.34 -15.89
N GLY A 203 -6.45 23.11 -15.47
CA GLY A 203 -5.14 22.49 -15.63
C GLY A 203 -5.10 21.48 -16.78
N LYS A 204 -3.94 20.87 -16.95
CA LYS A 204 -3.76 19.68 -17.79
C LYS A 204 -4.02 18.44 -16.94
N VAL A 205 -4.95 17.59 -17.36
CA VAL A 205 -5.17 16.27 -16.73
C VAL A 205 -4.34 15.23 -17.50
N ILE A 206 -3.60 14.43 -16.76
CA ILE A 206 -2.76 13.33 -17.26
C ILE A 206 -3.21 12.05 -16.58
N ASP A 207 -3.52 11.00 -17.32
CA ASP A 207 -3.74 9.67 -16.76
C ASP A 207 -2.41 9.12 -16.22
N VAL A 208 -2.42 8.54 -15.04
CA VAL A 208 -1.21 7.98 -14.41
C VAL A 208 -0.51 6.95 -15.29
N LYS A 209 -1.23 6.23 -16.15
CA LYS A 209 -0.65 5.27 -17.10
C LYS A 209 0.29 5.94 -18.10
N GLU A 210 0.06 7.21 -18.45
CA GLU A 210 0.99 7.97 -19.29
C GLU A 210 2.31 8.24 -18.55
N ILE A 211 2.24 8.59 -17.26
CA ILE A 211 3.43 8.77 -16.41
C ILE A 211 4.18 7.46 -16.24
N ILE A 212 3.46 6.35 -16.04
CA ILE A 212 4.06 5.03 -15.86
C ILE A 212 4.86 4.61 -17.09
N LYS A 213 4.42 4.95 -18.29
CA LYS A 213 5.14 4.68 -19.54
C LYS A 213 6.45 5.45 -19.71
N LEU A 214 6.65 6.52 -18.95
CA LEU A 214 7.85 7.37 -19.05
C LEU A 214 9.10 6.77 -18.41
N GLY A 215 8.99 5.74 -17.63
CA GLY A 215 10.12 5.27 -16.84
C GLY A 215 10.12 3.76 -16.56
N PRO A 216 11.04 3.31 -15.71
CA PRO A 216 11.29 1.89 -15.47
C PRO A 216 10.17 1.18 -14.70
N PHE A 217 9.26 1.91 -14.05
CA PHE A 217 8.05 1.32 -13.49
C PHE A 217 7.05 1.16 -14.62
N GLN A 218 7.01 -0.01 -15.25
CA GLN A 218 6.09 -0.33 -16.34
C GLN A 218 4.85 -1.01 -15.81
N ILE A 219 3.71 -0.63 -16.34
CA ILE A 219 2.45 -1.36 -16.19
C ILE A 219 2.13 -1.97 -17.54
N THR A 220 2.33 -3.25 -17.67
CA THR A 220 1.85 -3.98 -18.84
C THR A 220 0.38 -4.34 -18.62
N SER A 221 -0.53 -3.43 -18.97
CA SER A 221 -1.92 -3.79 -19.18
C SER A 221 -2.04 -4.44 -20.56
N LYS A 222 -2.18 -5.74 -20.63
CA LYS A 222 -2.76 -6.36 -21.82
C LYS A 222 -4.27 -6.46 -21.59
N PRO A 223 -5.09 -5.63 -22.26
CA PRO A 223 -6.53 -5.77 -22.19
C PRO A 223 -6.93 -7.09 -22.88
N ASN A 224 -7.89 -7.81 -22.30
CA ASN A 224 -8.55 -8.98 -22.90
C ASN A 224 -7.65 -10.18 -23.18
N LEU A 225 -6.92 -10.66 -22.19
CA LEU A 225 -6.34 -12.00 -22.26
C LEU A 225 -7.39 -13.00 -21.79
N THR A 226 -7.70 -13.97 -22.64
CA THR A 226 -8.49 -15.13 -22.24
C THR A 226 -7.76 -15.90 -21.13
N PRO A 227 -8.46 -16.59 -20.22
CA PRO A 227 -7.85 -17.30 -19.09
C PRO A 227 -6.75 -18.31 -19.46
N SER A 228 -6.67 -18.70 -20.74
CA SER A 228 -5.69 -19.64 -21.28
C SER A 228 -4.42 -18.99 -21.81
N THR A 229 -4.32 -17.67 -21.87
CA THR A 229 -3.16 -16.99 -22.43
C THR A 229 -2.03 -16.92 -21.40
N LYS A 230 -0.97 -17.70 -21.58
CA LYS A 230 0.24 -17.59 -20.77
C LYS A 230 0.92 -16.24 -21.05
N ILE A 231 1.03 -15.42 -20.02
CA ILE A 231 1.76 -14.16 -20.08
C ILE A 231 3.22 -14.46 -19.72
N ASN A 232 4.11 -14.34 -20.71
CA ASN A 232 5.54 -14.39 -20.47
C ASN A 232 6.05 -12.96 -20.23
N LEU A 233 6.05 -12.51 -18.98
CA LEU A 233 6.81 -11.34 -18.56
C LEU A 233 8.27 -11.73 -18.38
N LYS A 234 9.18 -10.83 -18.75
CA LYS A 234 10.56 -10.93 -18.28
C LYS A 234 10.58 -10.83 -16.75
N ASP A 235 11.59 -11.40 -16.13
CA ASP A 235 11.67 -11.51 -14.66
C ASP A 235 11.69 -10.17 -13.95
N ASP A 236 12.13 -9.11 -14.61
CA ASP A 236 12.23 -7.74 -14.16
C ASP A 236 11.02 -6.86 -14.54
N GLU A 237 10.03 -7.40 -15.24
CA GLU A 237 8.86 -6.65 -15.65
C GLU A 237 7.84 -6.55 -14.51
N ALA A 238 7.43 -5.29 -14.22
CA ALA A 238 6.27 -5.00 -13.39
C ALA A 238 5.00 -5.07 -14.22
N GLY A 239 3.85 -5.39 -13.60
CA GLY A 239 2.58 -5.47 -14.29
C GLY A 239 1.38 -5.28 -13.38
N ILE A 240 0.25 -4.86 -13.95
CA ILE A 240 -1.06 -4.92 -13.30
C ILE A 240 -1.83 -6.09 -13.89
N PHE A 241 -2.41 -6.89 -13.03
CA PHE A 241 -3.17 -8.09 -13.34
C PHE A 241 -4.52 -8.04 -12.66
N ASP A 242 -5.46 -8.77 -13.21
CA ASP A 242 -6.75 -9.06 -12.59
C ASP A 242 -6.84 -10.54 -12.17
N GLU A 243 -7.99 -10.92 -11.66
CA GLU A 243 -8.30 -12.28 -11.23
C GLU A 243 -8.19 -13.34 -12.35
N ASN A 244 -8.19 -12.94 -13.63
CA ASN A 244 -8.20 -13.88 -14.76
C ASN A 244 -6.80 -14.17 -15.30
N ASN A 245 -5.83 -13.31 -15.03
CA ASN A 245 -4.54 -13.36 -15.71
C ASN A 245 -3.30 -13.36 -14.82
N PHE A 246 -3.43 -13.13 -13.50
CA PHE A 246 -2.27 -13.06 -12.60
C PHE A 246 -1.67 -14.44 -12.28
N GLU A 247 -2.47 -15.51 -12.27
CA GLU A 247 -2.06 -16.80 -11.71
C GLU A 247 -0.79 -17.37 -12.37
N SER A 248 -0.69 -17.33 -13.69
CA SER A 248 0.47 -17.89 -14.40
C SER A 248 1.76 -17.14 -14.11
N VAL A 249 1.69 -15.82 -13.98
CA VAL A 249 2.85 -14.98 -13.67
C VAL A 249 3.24 -15.13 -12.21
N PHE A 250 2.27 -15.17 -11.32
CA PHE A 250 2.49 -15.37 -9.89
C PHE A 250 3.07 -16.75 -9.59
N GLU A 251 2.55 -17.81 -10.25
CA GLU A 251 3.08 -19.16 -10.16
C GLU A 251 4.55 -19.23 -10.61
N ASN A 252 4.90 -18.57 -11.71
CA ASN A 252 6.28 -18.49 -12.19
C ASN A 252 7.20 -17.81 -11.18
N ASP A 253 6.76 -16.72 -10.55
CA ASP A 253 7.53 -16.05 -9.51
C ASP A 253 7.71 -16.95 -8.27
N LEU A 254 6.67 -17.69 -7.86
CA LEU A 254 6.79 -18.67 -6.78
C LEU A 254 7.81 -19.79 -7.14
N LYS A 255 7.76 -20.33 -8.38
CA LYS A 255 8.70 -21.36 -8.86
C LYS A 255 10.15 -20.88 -8.85
N LYS A 256 10.38 -19.61 -9.17
CA LYS A 256 11.71 -18.99 -9.21
C LYS A 256 12.23 -18.53 -7.85
N ALA A 257 11.40 -18.49 -6.82
CA ALA A 257 11.78 -18.09 -5.46
C ALA A 257 12.94 -18.96 -4.93
N LYS A 258 13.95 -18.28 -4.30
CA LYS A 258 15.18 -18.93 -3.82
C LYS A 258 15.43 -18.77 -2.32
N LYS A 259 14.80 -17.78 -1.66
CA LYS A 259 15.09 -17.45 -0.25
C LYS A 259 13.84 -17.49 0.63
N SER A 260 12.81 -16.73 0.26
CA SER A 260 11.65 -16.55 1.11
C SER A 260 10.39 -16.20 0.35
N ILE A 261 9.25 -16.60 0.90
CA ILE A 261 7.91 -16.21 0.45
C ILE A 261 7.10 -15.79 1.67
N VAL A 262 6.60 -14.54 1.69
CA VAL A 262 5.74 -14.03 2.76
C VAL A 262 4.42 -13.57 2.17
N ILE A 263 3.32 -14.23 2.54
CA ILE A 263 1.98 -13.98 2.01
C ILE A 263 1.14 -13.29 3.09
N PHE A 264 0.62 -12.11 2.80
CA PHE A 264 -0.44 -11.44 3.55
C PHE A 264 -1.75 -11.58 2.78
N SER A 265 -2.69 -12.33 3.33
CA SER A 265 -4.03 -12.50 2.76
C SER A 265 -5.05 -12.42 3.89
N ALA A 266 -5.92 -11.40 3.85
CA ALA A 266 -6.90 -11.19 4.92
C ALA A 266 -7.83 -12.40 5.08
N PHE A 267 -8.13 -13.07 3.98
CA PHE A 267 -8.98 -14.26 3.92
C PHE A 267 -8.21 -15.44 3.32
N CYS A 268 -8.65 -16.64 3.68
CA CYS A 268 -8.04 -17.90 3.28
C CYS A 268 -9.15 -18.94 3.09
N THR A 269 -9.10 -19.72 2.04
CA THR A 269 -10.04 -20.82 1.77
C THR A 269 -9.31 -22.12 1.48
N GLU A 270 -9.96 -23.25 1.76
CA GLU A 270 -9.42 -24.58 1.45
C GLU A 270 -9.04 -24.71 -0.03
N LYS A 271 -9.94 -24.30 -0.93
CA LYS A 271 -9.75 -24.40 -2.38
C LYS A 271 -8.47 -23.65 -2.84
N ARG A 272 -8.27 -22.42 -2.37
CA ARG A 272 -7.11 -21.61 -2.81
C ARG A 272 -5.81 -22.01 -2.13
N THR A 273 -5.85 -22.46 -0.90
CA THR A 273 -4.67 -23.03 -0.23
C THR A 273 -4.25 -24.36 -0.82
N ALA A 274 -5.19 -25.19 -1.25
CA ALA A 274 -4.89 -26.41 -1.99
C ALA A 274 -4.29 -26.10 -3.38
N PHE A 275 -4.84 -25.12 -4.08
CA PHE A 275 -4.35 -24.70 -5.41
C PHE A 275 -2.87 -24.29 -5.38
N TRP A 276 -2.45 -23.53 -4.38
CA TRP A 276 -1.04 -23.15 -4.20
C TRP A 276 -0.24 -24.18 -3.41
N GLY A 277 -0.89 -25.21 -2.88
CA GLY A 277 -0.30 -26.15 -1.92
C GLY A 277 0.91 -26.91 -2.45
N ASP A 278 0.88 -27.39 -3.68
CA ASP A 278 1.96 -28.20 -4.24
C ASP A 278 3.22 -27.38 -4.45
N ILE A 279 3.11 -26.18 -5.01
CA ILE A 279 4.27 -25.30 -5.21
C ILE A 279 4.84 -24.81 -3.87
N LEU A 280 3.99 -24.48 -2.90
CA LEU A 280 4.44 -24.08 -1.57
C LEU A 280 5.11 -25.22 -0.82
N ARG A 281 4.63 -26.48 -0.99
CA ARG A 281 5.28 -27.69 -0.47
C ARG A 281 6.67 -27.85 -1.07
N GLN A 282 6.77 -27.86 -2.40
CA GLN A 282 8.04 -27.99 -3.10
C GLN A 282 9.04 -26.94 -2.62
N LYS A 283 8.64 -25.66 -2.56
CA LYS A 283 9.52 -24.58 -2.08
C LYS A 283 9.92 -24.75 -0.61
N LYS A 284 9.04 -25.28 0.22
CA LYS A 284 9.36 -25.61 1.62
C LYS A 284 10.39 -26.73 1.72
N GLU A 285 10.28 -27.76 0.89
CA GLU A 285 11.24 -28.87 0.79
C GLU A 285 12.60 -28.40 0.26
N GLU A 286 12.62 -27.43 -0.66
CA GLU A 286 13.83 -26.73 -1.12
C GLU A 286 14.48 -25.87 -0.02
N GLY A 287 13.88 -25.77 1.20
CA GLY A 287 14.44 -25.06 2.33
C GLY A 287 14.04 -23.58 2.42
N LEU A 288 13.11 -23.09 1.61
CA LEU A 288 12.69 -21.69 1.66
C LEU A 288 11.95 -21.36 2.95
N LYS A 289 12.13 -20.11 3.42
CA LYS A 289 11.36 -19.57 4.53
C LYS A 289 10.00 -19.10 4.04
N ILE A 290 8.95 -19.86 4.34
CA ILE A 290 7.58 -19.51 3.93
C ILE A 290 6.78 -19.09 5.16
N ARG A 291 6.12 -17.94 5.08
CA ARG A 291 5.26 -17.38 6.12
C ARG A 291 3.95 -16.90 5.51
N VAL A 292 2.84 -17.24 6.15
CA VAL A 292 1.50 -16.76 5.79
C VAL A 292 0.93 -15.95 6.96
N VAL A 293 0.43 -14.77 6.70
CA VAL A 293 -0.26 -13.90 7.67
C VAL A 293 -1.71 -13.76 7.23
N THR A 294 -2.64 -14.22 8.05
CA THR A 294 -4.08 -14.22 7.72
C THR A 294 -4.92 -13.98 8.97
N ARG A 295 -6.21 -13.74 8.79
CA ARG A 295 -7.15 -13.69 9.92
C ARG A 295 -7.37 -15.08 10.52
N GLY A 296 -7.54 -15.15 11.83
CA GLY A 296 -8.04 -16.37 12.46
C GLY A 296 -9.43 -16.75 11.91
N PRO A 297 -9.79 -18.06 11.86
CA PRO A 297 -11.06 -18.51 11.29
C PRO A 297 -12.28 -17.79 11.85
N ALA A 298 -12.30 -17.52 13.17
CA ALA A 298 -13.39 -16.79 13.83
C ALA A 298 -13.59 -15.34 13.29
N ASN A 299 -12.59 -14.77 12.64
CA ASN A 299 -12.60 -13.41 12.10
C ASN A 299 -12.76 -13.37 10.58
N GLN A 300 -13.14 -14.50 9.94
CA GLN A 300 -13.33 -14.59 8.49
C GLN A 300 -14.82 -14.68 8.08
N GLY A 301 -15.73 -14.42 9.00
CA GLY A 301 -17.17 -14.36 8.72
C GLY A 301 -17.71 -15.64 8.05
N PRO A 302 -18.42 -15.54 6.91
CA PRO A 302 -18.97 -16.70 6.20
C PRO A 302 -17.93 -17.71 5.73
N LEU A 303 -16.66 -17.31 5.61
CA LEU A 303 -15.56 -18.19 5.17
C LEU A 303 -14.94 -19.00 6.31
N LYS A 304 -15.47 -18.93 7.54
CA LYS A 304 -14.91 -19.56 8.74
C LYS A 304 -14.53 -21.04 8.56
N ASP A 305 -15.41 -21.85 8.00
CA ASP A 305 -15.19 -23.30 7.89
C ASP A 305 -14.13 -23.62 6.83
N THR A 306 -14.23 -23.04 5.65
CA THR A 306 -13.25 -23.24 4.58
C THR A 306 -11.89 -22.61 4.94
N ALA A 307 -11.88 -21.51 5.70
CA ALA A 307 -10.65 -20.93 6.26
C ALA A 307 -9.98 -21.87 7.27
N THR A 308 -10.77 -22.54 8.09
CA THR A 308 -10.26 -23.53 9.06
C THR A 308 -9.51 -24.64 8.32
N LEU A 309 -10.09 -25.18 7.25
CA LEU A 309 -9.47 -26.25 6.46
C LEU A 309 -8.22 -25.74 5.70
N GLY A 310 -8.28 -24.56 5.13
CA GLY A 310 -7.16 -23.96 4.41
C GLY A 310 -5.96 -23.68 5.32
N ILE A 311 -6.19 -23.09 6.49
CA ILE A 311 -5.14 -22.86 7.52
C ILE A 311 -4.53 -24.18 7.97
N LYS A 312 -5.35 -25.19 8.22
CA LYS A 312 -4.90 -26.54 8.59
C LYS A 312 -4.01 -27.16 7.51
N SER A 313 -4.36 -26.99 6.25
CA SER A 313 -3.54 -27.47 5.12
C SER A 313 -2.17 -26.79 5.08
N LEU A 314 -2.10 -25.46 5.27
CA LEU A 314 -0.83 -24.74 5.34
C LEU A 314 0.05 -25.22 6.52
N ILE A 315 -0.55 -25.43 7.69
CA ILE A 315 0.16 -25.94 8.88
C ILE A 315 0.72 -27.35 8.61
N LYS A 316 -0.06 -28.24 7.96
CA LYS A 316 0.40 -29.59 7.55
C LYS A 316 1.62 -29.55 6.64
N LEU A 317 1.73 -28.50 5.79
CA LEU A 317 2.91 -28.26 4.95
C LEU A 317 4.08 -27.65 5.73
N LYS A 318 4.01 -27.55 7.05
CA LYS A 318 5.02 -26.92 7.92
C LYS A 318 5.30 -25.45 7.56
N ILE A 319 4.33 -24.78 7.00
CA ILE A 319 4.37 -23.33 6.72
C ILE A 319 4.08 -22.58 8.00
N ASN A 320 4.86 -21.52 8.28
CA ASN A 320 4.61 -20.65 9.42
C ASN A 320 3.36 -19.79 9.16
N VAL A 321 2.29 -19.99 9.94
CA VAL A 321 1.03 -19.26 9.80
C VAL A 321 0.81 -18.34 11.00
N ASP A 322 0.84 -17.04 10.76
CA ASP A 322 0.50 -16.00 11.75
C ASP A 322 -0.98 -15.67 11.66
N LEU A 323 -1.71 -15.95 12.73
CA LEU A 323 -3.13 -15.61 12.83
C LEU A 323 -3.30 -14.25 13.51
N ARG A 324 -3.98 -13.32 12.85
CA ARG A 324 -4.27 -11.99 13.37
C ARG A 324 -5.76 -11.73 13.47
N LYS A 325 -6.19 -10.93 14.44
CA LYS A 325 -7.59 -10.54 14.58
C LYS A 325 -8.03 -9.62 13.45
N GLU A 326 -7.18 -8.66 13.11
CA GLU A 326 -7.44 -7.65 12.09
C GLU A 326 -6.25 -7.54 11.13
N ILE A 327 -6.49 -7.89 9.88
CA ILE A 327 -5.55 -7.72 8.77
C ILE A 327 -6.36 -7.40 7.52
N HIS A 328 -5.93 -6.41 6.76
CA HIS A 328 -6.55 -6.01 5.49
C HIS A 328 -5.58 -6.08 4.31
N GLN A 329 -4.30 -6.25 4.62
CA GLN A 329 -3.25 -6.30 3.62
C GLN A 329 -3.40 -7.52 2.71
N LYS A 330 -3.16 -7.31 1.43
CA LYS A 330 -3.12 -8.30 0.38
C LYS A 330 -1.82 -8.09 -0.38
N MET A 331 -0.79 -8.78 0.08
CA MET A 331 0.58 -8.61 -0.40
C MET A 331 1.33 -9.92 -0.38
N VAL A 332 2.25 -10.10 -1.33
CA VAL A 332 3.23 -11.18 -1.27
C VAL A 332 4.61 -10.62 -1.53
N PHE A 333 5.55 -10.99 -0.67
CA PHE A 333 6.96 -10.68 -0.83
C PHE A 333 7.70 -11.96 -1.23
N ILE A 334 8.46 -11.89 -2.30
CA ILE A 334 9.28 -13.00 -2.79
C ILE A 334 10.74 -12.53 -2.85
N ASP A 335 11.63 -13.21 -2.15
CA ASP A 335 13.08 -12.99 -2.15
C ASP A 335 13.57 -11.56 -1.88
N ASP A 336 12.80 -10.79 -1.10
CA ASP A 336 13.07 -9.37 -0.80
C ASP A 336 13.14 -8.45 -2.03
N ASN A 337 12.78 -8.94 -3.21
CA ASN A 337 12.91 -8.24 -4.47
C ASN A 337 11.58 -8.06 -5.21
N ILE A 338 10.67 -9.02 -5.11
CA ILE A 338 9.38 -8.98 -5.78
C ILE A 338 8.30 -8.69 -4.74
N LEU A 339 7.44 -7.72 -5.04
CA LEU A 339 6.26 -7.39 -4.28
C LEU A 339 5.02 -7.56 -5.17
N TRP A 340 4.13 -8.45 -4.78
CA TRP A 340 2.77 -8.50 -5.27
C TRP A 340 1.85 -7.75 -4.31
N TYR A 341 0.99 -6.89 -4.84
CA TYR A 341 0.18 -5.98 -4.04
C TYR A 341 -1.09 -5.56 -4.76
N GLY A 342 -2.25 -5.54 -4.05
CA GLY A 342 -3.51 -5.13 -4.66
C GLY A 342 -4.74 -5.30 -3.78
N SER A 343 -5.91 -5.43 -4.40
CA SER A 343 -7.16 -5.73 -3.73
C SER A 343 -7.40 -7.23 -3.60
N LEU A 344 -6.76 -8.07 -4.40
CA LEU A 344 -7.00 -9.49 -4.53
C LEU A 344 -6.41 -10.31 -3.37
N ASN A 345 -7.25 -11.10 -2.70
CA ASN A 345 -6.83 -12.03 -1.65
C ASN A 345 -6.36 -13.36 -2.26
N ILE A 346 -5.06 -13.54 -2.42
CA ILE A 346 -4.47 -14.71 -3.09
C ILE A 346 -4.93 -16.05 -2.51
N LEU A 347 -5.17 -16.12 -1.20
CA LEU A 347 -5.58 -17.35 -0.53
C LEU A 347 -7.11 -17.53 -0.40
N SER A 348 -7.93 -16.61 -0.93
CA SER A 348 -9.40 -16.75 -0.86
C SER A 348 -10.13 -16.39 -2.13
N TYR A 349 -9.43 -15.93 -3.12
CA TYR A 349 -9.98 -15.50 -4.39
C TYR A 349 -10.84 -16.60 -5.04
N GLY A 350 -12.03 -16.25 -5.52
CA GLY A 350 -13.07 -17.21 -5.96
C GLY A 350 -13.39 -17.23 -7.46
N GLY A 351 -12.70 -16.43 -8.29
CA GLY A 351 -12.86 -16.44 -9.75
C GLY A 351 -14.16 -15.80 -10.28
N LYS A 352 -15.06 -15.31 -9.42
CA LYS A 352 -16.29 -14.59 -9.78
C LYS A 352 -16.58 -13.55 -8.72
N SER A 353 -15.75 -12.54 -8.62
CA SER A 353 -16.09 -11.35 -7.83
C SER A 353 -17.03 -10.46 -8.66
N THR A 354 -18.04 -9.89 -8.03
CA THR A 354 -18.90 -8.84 -8.62
C THR A 354 -18.15 -7.51 -8.73
N GLN A 355 -16.98 -7.41 -8.09
CA GLN A 355 -16.07 -6.27 -8.18
C GLN A 355 -14.76 -6.76 -8.81
N ALA A 356 -14.30 -6.09 -9.86
CA ALA A 356 -13.01 -6.36 -10.48
C ALA A 356 -11.88 -6.17 -9.45
N GLU A 357 -11.23 -7.26 -9.07
CA GLU A 357 -10.06 -7.21 -8.20
C GLU A 357 -8.78 -7.12 -9.02
N THR A 358 -7.84 -6.34 -8.56
CA THR A 358 -6.55 -6.14 -9.22
C THR A 358 -5.40 -6.48 -8.30
N ILE A 359 -4.34 -6.99 -8.89
CA ILE A 359 -3.06 -7.24 -8.22
C ILE A 359 -1.91 -6.78 -9.11
N MET A 360 -0.91 -6.18 -8.51
CA MET A 360 0.24 -5.61 -9.19
C MET A 360 1.50 -6.37 -8.80
N LYS A 361 2.32 -6.71 -9.79
CA LYS A 361 3.69 -7.17 -9.60
C LYS A 361 4.63 -5.97 -9.67
N ILE A 362 5.54 -5.87 -8.73
CA ILE A 362 6.58 -4.84 -8.65
C ILE A 362 7.91 -5.54 -8.41
N VAL A 363 8.88 -5.30 -9.27
CA VAL A 363 10.24 -5.77 -9.09
C VAL A 363 11.10 -4.59 -8.63
N SER A 364 11.32 -4.51 -7.33
CA SER A 364 12.16 -3.47 -6.70
C SER A 364 12.52 -3.89 -5.28
N LYS A 365 13.81 -4.01 -5.02
CA LYS A 365 14.32 -4.37 -3.69
C LYS A 365 13.99 -3.30 -2.65
N ALA A 366 14.07 -2.01 -3.01
CA ALA A 366 13.73 -0.93 -2.07
C ALA A 366 12.25 -0.92 -1.73
N MET A 367 11.36 -1.09 -2.73
CA MET A 367 9.92 -1.16 -2.50
C MET A 367 9.55 -2.36 -1.64
N ALA A 368 10.01 -3.55 -1.99
CA ALA A 368 9.77 -4.77 -1.22
C ALA A 368 10.29 -4.65 0.22
N THR A 369 11.54 -4.19 0.40
CA THR A 369 12.15 -4.02 1.72
C THR A 369 11.42 -2.96 2.56
N ARG A 370 11.05 -1.82 1.97
CA ARG A 370 10.35 -0.75 2.69
C ARG A 370 8.94 -1.16 3.07
N ALA A 371 8.19 -1.78 2.16
CA ALA A 371 6.86 -2.29 2.44
C ALA A 371 6.90 -3.38 3.53
N ALA A 372 7.86 -4.31 3.45
CA ALA A 372 8.07 -5.34 4.46
C ALA A 372 8.42 -4.75 5.84
N LYS A 373 9.34 -3.80 5.92
CA LYS A 373 9.67 -3.09 7.18
C LYS A 373 8.44 -2.42 7.79
N ASN A 374 7.63 -1.74 7.00
CA ASN A 374 6.43 -1.08 7.50
C ASN A 374 5.37 -2.05 8.02
N LEU A 375 5.27 -3.24 7.44
CA LEU A 375 4.29 -4.26 7.83
C LEU A 375 4.79 -5.22 8.91
N ILE A 376 6.05 -5.66 8.81
CA ILE A 376 6.60 -6.69 9.69
C ILE A 376 7.13 -6.07 10.99
N TYR A 377 7.87 -4.96 10.92
CA TYR A 377 8.51 -4.36 12.10
C TYR A 377 7.56 -3.50 12.96
N LYS A 378 6.58 -2.81 12.38
CA LYS A 378 5.62 -2.05 13.19
C LYS A 378 4.58 -2.91 13.90
N SER A 379 4.28 -4.08 13.37
CA SER A 379 3.47 -5.06 14.08
C SER A 379 4.20 -5.63 15.31
N GLN A 380 5.53 -5.67 15.29
CA GLN A 380 6.35 -6.11 16.42
C GLN A 380 6.49 -5.05 17.52
N SER A 381 6.42 -3.75 17.21
CA SER A 381 6.64 -2.68 18.20
C SER A 381 5.40 -2.28 18.99
N LEU A 382 4.18 -2.53 18.49
CA LEU A 382 2.92 -2.18 19.16
C LEU A 382 2.26 -3.33 19.91
N ASP A 383 2.61 -4.56 19.59
CA ASP A 383 2.03 -5.79 20.16
C ASP A 383 3.08 -6.88 20.44
N ALA A 384 4.33 -6.51 20.76
CA ALA A 384 5.38 -7.50 20.99
C ALA A 384 4.99 -8.57 22.03
N GLU A 385 4.18 -8.23 23.02
CA GLU A 385 3.58 -9.19 23.95
C GLU A 385 2.41 -9.99 23.34
N LYS A 386 1.54 -9.33 22.55
CA LYS A 386 0.42 -10.02 21.87
C LYS A 386 0.91 -10.88 20.71
N ASP A 387 1.91 -10.41 19.94
CA ASP A 387 2.50 -11.19 18.86
C ASP A 387 3.34 -12.36 19.36
N LYS A 388 4.05 -12.22 20.48
CA LYS A 388 4.67 -13.35 21.19
C LYS A 388 3.62 -14.38 21.61
N LYS A 389 2.46 -13.91 22.07
CA LYS A 389 1.35 -14.76 22.51
C LYS A 389 0.67 -15.46 21.31
N ILE A 390 0.49 -14.77 20.18
CA ILE A 390 -0.08 -15.32 18.94
C ILE A 390 0.89 -16.29 18.27
N ASN A 391 2.18 -15.97 18.23
CA ASN A 391 3.21 -16.90 17.72
C ASN A 391 3.37 -18.13 18.62
N ALA A 392 3.28 -17.97 19.94
CA ALA A 392 3.23 -19.09 20.87
C ALA A 392 1.96 -19.94 20.66
N LEU A 393 0.82 -19.30 20.34
CA LEU A 393 -0.43 -19.99 20.03
C LEU A 393 -0.35 -20.79 18.73
N SER A 394 0.29 -20.26 17.67
CA SER A 394 0.46 -20.99 16.41
C SER A 394 1.45 -22.15 16.55
N ILE A 395 2.54 -21.96 17.29
CA ILE A 395 3.50 -23.03 17.61
C ILE A 395 2.85 -24.12 18.47
N LEU A 396 2.00 -23.76 19.42
CA LEU A 396 1.26 -24.72 20.24
C LEU A 396 0.20 -25.46 19.42
N ALA A 397 -0.49 -24.78 18.51
CA ALA A 397 -1.43 -25.39 17.58
C ALA A 397 -0.73 -26.35 16.60
N GLU A 398 0.47 -26.01 16.11
CA GLU A 398 1.32 -26.91 15.31
C GLU A 398 1.73 -28.17 16.10
N ARG A 399 2.11 -28.00 17.37
CA ARG A 399 2.54 -29.12 18.22
C ARG A 399 1.38 -30.04 18.65
N GLU A 400 0.23 -29.44 18.92
CA GLU A 400 -0.95 -30.21 19.35
C GLU A 400 -1.69 -30.83 18.15
N ASN A 401 -1.72 -30.18 16.98
CA ASN A 401 -2.33 -30.62 15.70
C ASN A 401 -3.51 -31.61 15.88
N ARG A 402 -4.40 -31.30 16.85
CA ARG A 402 -5.56 -32.12 17.16
C ARG A 402 -6.83 -31.47 16.67
N ASP A 403 -7.65 -32.29 16.05
CA ASP A 403 -8.99 -31.89 15.68
C ASP A 403 -9.92 -31.94 16.90
N CYS A 404 -11.03 -31.26 16.81
CA CYS A 404 -12.07 -31.31 17.83
C CYS A 404 -12.62 -32.74 17.94
N GLU A 405 -12.61 -33.31 19.16
CA GLU A 405 -13.11 -34.66 19.45
C GLU A 405 -14.61 -34.79 19.17
N VAL A 406 -15.35 -33.67 19.05
CA VAL A 406 -16.80 -33.67 18.84
C VAL A 406 -17.18 -33.53 17.38
N CYS A 407 -16.52 -32.64 16.61
CA CYS A 407 -16.92 -32.34 15.24
C CYS A 407 -15.80 -32.47 14.19
N GLY A 408 -14.63 -32.97 14.60
CA GLY A 408 -13.48 -33.20 13.69
C GLY A 408 -12.87 -31.95 13.08
N LYS A 409 -13.29 -30.73 13.50
CA LYS A 409 -12.81 -29.48 12.95
C LYS A 409 -11.65 -28.91 13.76
N LEU A 410 -10.89 -27.97 13.17
CA LEU A 410 -9.71 -27.35 13.77
C LEU A 410 -10.00 -26.80 15.18
N THR A 411 -9.06 -27.01 16.09
CA THR A 411 -9.06 -26.35 17.40
C THR A 411 -8.03 -25.22 17.43
N GLU A 412 -8.33 -24.17 18.18
CA GLU A 412 -7.42 -23.06 18.48
C GLU A 412 -6.98 -23.10 19.94
N VAL A 413 -5.74 -22.65 20.21
CA VAL A 413 -5.22 -22.57 21.57
C VAL A 413 -5.67 -21.27 22.24
N TYR A 414 -6.25 -21.39 23.43
CA TYR A 414 -6.73 -20.26 24.23
C TYR A 414 -6.09 -20.22 25.63
N PHE A 415 -5.95 -18.99 26.14
CA PHE A 415 -5.58 -18.75 27.56
C PHE A 415 -6.72 -18.08 28.31
N LYS A 416 -6.99 -18.47 29.53
CA LYS A 416 -7.95 -17.75 30.39
C LYS A 416 -7.40 -16.36 30.76
N ARG A 417 -8.25 -15.35 30.74
CA ARG A 417 -7.88 -13.94 30.96
C ARG A 417 -7.50 -13.56 32.39
N LYS A 418 -7.92 -14.31 33.41
CA LYS A 418 -7.60 -14.05 34.83
C LYS A 418 -7.29 -15.36 35.57
N GLY A 419 -6.18 -15.40 36.31
CA GLY A 419 -5.80 -16.52 37.17
C GLY A 419 -5.53 -17.82 36.43
N GLY A 420 -5.16 -17.73 35.16
CA GLY A 420 -5.18 -18.85 34.23
C GLY A 420 -4.04 -19.83 34.43
N ARG A 421 -4.44 -21.03 34.71
CA ARG A 421 -3.66 -22.25 34.58
C ARG A 421 -3.54 -22.60 33.09
N ALA A 422 -2.85 -23.65 32.74
CA ALA A 422 -2.47 -24.09 31.40
C ALA A 422 -3.38 -23.69 30.24
N PRO A 423 -2.82 -23.45 29.05
CA PRO A 423 -3.60 -23.19 27.83
C PRO A 423 -4.51 -24.39 27.53
N PHE A 424 -5.59 -24.14 26.81
CA PHE A 424 -6.54 -25.16 26.37
C PHE A 424 -6.91 -24.98 24.90
N LEU A 425 -7.34 -26.06 24.26
CA LEU A 425 -7.86 -26.02 22.88
C LEU A 425 -9.34 -25.70 22.90
N LYS A 426 -9.79 -24.85 22.00
CA LYS A 426 -11.21 -24.56 21.76
C LYS A 426 -11.52 -24.76 20.29
N CYS A 427 -12.53 -25.54 20.00
CA CYS A 427 -12.98 -25.72 18.63
C CYS A 427 -13.56 -24.43 18.07
N VAL A 428 -13.08 -24.01 16.90
CA VAL A 428 -13.54 -22.82 16.21
C VAL A 428 -14.96 -22.94 15.66
N SER A 429 -15.44 -24.17 15.47
CA SER A 429 -16.76 -24.47 14.91
C SER A 429 -17.83 -24.68 15.97
N CYS A 430 -17.64 -25.66 16.89
CA CYS A 430 -18.66 -26.01 17.87
C CYS A 430 -18.42 -25.43 19.26
N GLY A 431 -17.29 -24.73 19.49
CA GLY A 431 -16.96 -24.11 20.77
C GLY A 431 -16.47 -25.06 21.84
N LYS A 432 -16.37 -26.37 21.57
CA LYS A 432 -15.91 -27.36 22.54
C LYS A 432 -14.50 -27.06 23.05
N MET A 433 -14.32 -27.07 24.34
CA MET A 433 -13.01 -26.93 25.01
C MET A 433 -12.39 -28.30 25.29
N GLN A 434 -11.10 -28.43 25.00
CA GLN A 434 -10.30 -29.65 25.22
C GLN A 434 -9.00 -29.32 25.93
N ASN A 435 -8.52 -30.21 26.77
CA ASN A 435 -7.24 -30.02 27.43
C ASN A 435 -6.08 -30.31 26.48
N MET A 436 -5.00 -29.55 26.60
CA MET A 436 -3.74 -29.82 25.90
C MET A 436 -3.04 -31.05 26.51
N LYS A 437 -2.21 -31.74 25.72
CA LYS A 437 -1.39 -32.87 26.23
C LYS A 437 -0.47 -32.38 27.34
N LYS A 438 -0.28 -33.20 28.37
CA LYS A 438 0.67 -32.92 29.46
C LYS A 438 2.07 -32.69 28.89
N GLY A 439 2.65 -31.51 29.14
CA GLY A 439 4.01 -31.16 28.69
C GLY A 439 4.12 -30.17 27.55
N SER A 440 3.08 -29.95 26.73
CA SER A 440 3.12 -29.07 25.58
C SER A 440 3.28 -27.58 25.90
N GLY A 441 3.06 -27.16 27.16
CA GLY A 441 3.20 -25.77 27.62
C GLY A 441 4.46 -25.42 28.39
N ARG A 442 5.29 -26.41 28.77
CA ARG A 442 6.44 -26.15 29.68
C ARG A 442 7.68 -25.53 29.04
N ASN A 443 7.83 -25.61 27.74
CA ASN A 443 9.03 -25.14 27.01
C ASN A 443 8.88 -23.80 26.25
N LEU A 444 7.85 -23.02 26.54
CA LEU A 444 7.58 -21.78 25.81
C LEU A 444 8.00 -20.50 26.57
N GLY A 445 8.78 -20.63 27.66
CA GLY A 445 9.35 -19.48 28.36
C GLY A 445 8.32 -18.57 29.06
N TYR A 446 7.13 -19.07 29.37
CA TYR A 446 6.17 -18.37 30.22
C TYR A 446 6.44 -18.71 31.67
N GLU A 447 7.42 -18.06 32.29
CA GLU A 447 7.44 -17.91 33.72
C GLU A 447 6.27 -17.01 34.17
N LYS A 448 5.72 -17.39 35.29
CA LYS A 448 4.59 -16.73 35.95
C LYS A 448 4.90 -15.23 36.16
N THR A 449 4.15 -14.35 35.57
CA THR A 449 3.85 -13.02 36.11
C THR A 449 2.37 -12.91 36.44
#